data_12eda7b7ae01b9b64ff129c5f83d5d8d
#
_entry.id   12eda7b7ae01b9b64ff129c5f83d5d8d
#
_cell.length_a   1.000
_cell.length_b   1.000
_cell.length_c   1.000
_cell.angle_alpha   90.00
_cell.angle_beta   90.00
_cell.angle_gamma   90.00
#
_symmetry.space_group_name_H-M   'P 1'
#
loop_
_entity.id
_entity.type
_entity.pdbx_description
1 polymer ?
#
loop_
_entity_poly.entity_id
_entity_poly.type
_entity_poly.pdbx_seq_one_letter_code
_entity_poly.pdbx_strand_id
1 'polypeptide(L)'
;MPAQEPILFLWGLSAWASKVTAYFALRGIPYTHCEQSITLPRPDLASLGVNYRRIPLLSLGRDIYCDSLLILEKLELQYPAGGAYPSISATDAKDRALEKLLEKWTDVVVFRSAAAVISTDLDLMKDPGFQKDREELWGRSWSKEAQDALRPAALAEMRANWTFLEELLGDGREWVLGDGKGPGLADIH
;
A
#
# COMPACT_ATOMS: atom_id res chain seq x y z
N MET A 1 -1.76 11.62 -28.57
CA MET A 1 -0.65 10.67 -28.42
C MET A 1 -1.21 9.47 -27.68
N PRO A 2 -0.81 8.22 -27.96
CA PRO A 2 -1.20 7.11 -27.12
C PRO A 2 -0.77 7.42 -25.67
N ALA A 3 -1.63 7.10 -24.71
CA ALA A 3 -1.31 7.28 -23.31
C ALA A 3 -0.03 6.49 -23.00
N GLN A 4 0.98 7.15 -22.46
CA GLN A 4 2.23 6.49 -22.10
C GLN A 4 1.93 5.52 -20.96
N GLU A 5 2.42 4.27 -21.07
CA GLU A 5 2.22 3.25 -20.07
C GLU A 5 2.78 3.71 -18.71
N PRO A 6 2.02 3.55 -17.61
CA PRO A 6 2.49 3.88 -16.26
C PRO A 6 3.74 3.08 -15.90
N ILE A 7 4.69 3.70 -15.18
CA ILE A 7 5.84 3.01 -14.59
C ILE A 7 5.70 3.07 -13.08
N LEU A 8 5.64 1.92 -12.42
CA LEU A 8 5.54 1.81 -10.98
C LEU A 8 6.90 1.41 -10.39
N PHE A 9 7.50 2.31 -9.62
CA PHE A 9 8.72 2.06 -8.85
C PHE A 9 8.34 1.52 -7.49
N LEU A 10 8.68 0.28 -7.20
CA LEU A 10 8.22 -0.40 -5.99
C LEU A 10 9.23 -1.44 -5.49
N TRP A 11 9.06 -1.87 -4.26
CA TRP A 11 9.60 -3.11 -3.73
C TRP A 11 8.45 -4.12 -3.61
N GLY A 12 8.60 -5.29 -4.23
CA GLY A 12 7.52 -6.26 -4.43
C GLY A 12 6.83 -6.76 -3.15
N LEU A 13 7.50 -6.70 -1.97
CA LEU A 13 6.91 -7.09 -0.69
C LEU A 13 6.38 -5.90 0.13
N SER A 14 6.27 -4.72 -0.44
CA SER A 14 5.72 -3.54 0.23
C SER A 14 4.19 -3.58 0.27
N ALA A 15 3.60 -3.47 1.47
CA ALA A 15 2.15 -3.40 1.63
C ALA A 15 1.53 -2.24 0.84
N TRP A 16 2.19 -1.07 0.81
CA TRP A 16 1.70 0.07 0.02
C TRP A 16 1.83 -0.14 -1.49
N ALA A 17 2.89 -0.85 -1.93
CA ALA A 17 2.99 -1.24 -3.34
C ALA A 17 1.90 -2.24 -3.71
N SER A 18 1.55 -3.17 -2.81
CA SER A 18 0.49 -4.15 -3.02
C SER A 18 -0.87 -3.51 -3.29
N LYS A 19 -1.20 -2.39 -2.62
CA LYS A 19 -2.42 -1.62 -2.93
C LYS A 19 -2.45 -1.15 -4.39
N VAL A 20 -1.35 -0.60 -4.87
CA VAL A 20 -1.26 -0.08 -6.24
C VAL A 20 -1.23 -1.20 -7.28
N THR A 21 -0.51 -2.29 -7.00
CA THR A 21 -0.47 -3.45 -7.92
C THR A 21 -1.82 -4.16 -7.99
N ALA A 22 -2.53 -4.31 -6.86
CA ALA A 22 -3.89 -4.85 -6.82
C ALA A 22 -4.86 -3.97 -7.63
N TYR A 23 -4.75 -2.64 -7.51
CA TYR A 23 -5.52 -1.71 -8.33
C TYR A 23 -5.31 -1.92 -9.83
N PHE A 24 -4.06 -1.98 -10.28
CA PHE A 24 -3.75 -2.25 -11.67
C PHE A 24 -4.31 -3.60 -12.16
N ALA A 25 -4.16 -4.64 -11.33
CA ALA A 25 -4.66 -5.99 -11.65
C ALA A 25 -6.19 -6.02 -11.77
N LEU A 26 -6.92 -5.46 -10.79
CA LEU A 26 -8.38 -5.44 -10.77
C LEU A 26 -8.96 -4.64 -11.94
N ARG A 27 -8.29 -3.58 -12.35
CA ARG A 27 -8.74 -2.75 -13.46
C ARG A 27 -8.24 -3.22 -14.83
N GLY A 28 -7.30 -4.18 -14.87
CA GLY A 28 -6.69 -4.65 -16.11
C GLY A 28 -5.81 -3.59 -16.80
N ILE A 29 -5.29 -2.61 -16.05
CA ILE A 29 -4.44 -1.55 -16.60
C ILE A 29 -3.00 -2.08 -16.69
N PRO A 30 -2.39 -2.10 -17.90
CA PRO A 30 -0.99 -2.48 -18.03
C PRO A 30 -0.08 -1.40 -17.43
N TYR A 31 1.03 -1.84 -16.85
CA TYR A 31 2.06 -0.95 -16.30
C TYR A 31 3.44 -1.62 -16.35
N THR A 32 4.48 -0.82 -16.40
CA THR A 32 5.86 -1.30 -16.28
C THR A 32 6.26 -1.35 -14.81
N HIS A 33 6.70 -2.53 -14.34
CA HIS A 33 7.25 -2.72 -13.00
C HIS A 33 8.74 -2.35 -12.99
N CYS A 34 9.13 -1.43 -12.12
CA CYS A 34 10.52 -1.06 -11.87
C CYS A 34 10.87 -1.38 -10.41
N GLU A 35 11.52 -2.55 -10.19
CA GLU A 35 11.88 -3.00 -8.84
C GLU A 35 12.89 -2.06 -8.21
N GLN A 36 12.67 -1.72 -6.94
CA GLN A 36 13.52 -0.85 -6.15
C GLN A 36 14.00 -1.55 -4.88
N SER A 37 15.21 -1.19 -4.43
CA SER A 37 15.68 -1.62 -3.12
C SER A 37 14.75 -1.15 -2.00
N ILE A 38 14.54 -1.99 -1.00
CA ILE A 38 13.81 -1.62 0.22
C ILE A 38 14.54 -0.52 1.01
N THR A 39 15.87 -0.48 0.90
CA THR A 39 16.74 0.52 1.53
C THR A 39 17.26 1.51 0.48
N LEU A 40 17.83 2.63 0.95
CA LEU A 40 18.58 3.54 0.10
C LEU A 40 20.02 3.00 -0.13
N PRO A 41 20.69 3.38 -1.24
CA PRO A 41 20.22 4.28 -2.31
C PRO A 41 19.32 3.60 -3.35
N ARG A 42 18.58 4.43 -4.14
CA ARG A 42 17.78 3.99 -5.29
C ARG A 42 18.27 4.73 -6.54
N PRO A 43 19.23 4.17 -7.28
CA PRO A 43 19.87 4.85 -8.39
C PRO A 43 18.91 5.22 -9.53
N ASP A 44 17.91 4.39 -9.82
CA ASP A 44 16.93 4.69 -10.88
C ASP A 44 16.14 5.97 -10.57
N LEU A 45 15.65 6.10 -9.33
CA LEU A 45 14.93 7.30 -8.90
C LEU A 45 15.85 8.51 -8.81
N ALA A 46 17.07 8.33 -8.34
CA ALA A 46 18.08 9.40 -8.27
C ALA A 46 18.41 9.94 -9.67
N SER A 47 18.51 9.09 -10.69
CA SER A 47 18.77 9.50 -12.08
C SER A 47 17.63 10.36 -12.66
N LEU A 48 16.40 10.21 -12.14
CA LEU A 48 15.25 11.04 -12.47
C LEU A 48 15.16 12.33 -11.63
N GLY A 49 16.13 12.58 -10.75
CA GLY A 49 16.14 13.74 -9.84
C GLY A 49 15.16 13.59 -8.66
N VAL A 50 14.67 12.37 -8.39
CA VAL A 50 13.70 12.12 -7.33
C VAL A 50 14.42 11.77 -6.03
N ASN A 51 14.30 12.66 -5.04
CA ASN A 51 14.89 12.50 -3.71
C ASN A 51 13.89 12.04 -2.65
N TYR A 52 12.72 11.51 -3.06
CA TYR A 52 11.71 11.03 -2.13
C TYR A 52 12.06 9.63 -1.63
N ARG A 53 12.11 9.48 -0.29
CA ARG A 53 12.59 8.25 0.35
C ARG A 53 11.63 7.07 0.23
N ARG A 54 10.31 7.32 0.23
CA ARG A 54 9.31 6.25 0.30
C ARG A 54 8.96 5.73 -1.08
N ILE A 55 8.53 4.49 -1.15
CA ILE A 55 7.95 3.80 -2.32
C ILE A 55 6.62 3.16 -1.90
N PRO A 56 5.67 2.97 -2.82
CA PRO A 56 5.77 3.11 -4.27
C PRO A 56 5.78 4.55 -4.77
N LEU A 57 6.30 4.73 -5.98
CA LEU A 57 6.19 5.95 -6.78
C LEU A 57 5.63 5.57 -8.15
N LEU A 58 4.80 6.43 -8.71
CA LEU A 58 4.21 6.21 -10.03
C LEU A 58 4.64 7.31 -11.01
N SER A 59 5.18 6.92 -12.15
CA SER A 59 5.37 7.82 -13.29
C SER A 59 4.19 7.70 -14.26
N LEU A 60 3.55 8.83 -14.55
CA LEU A 60 2.55 8.99 -15.62
C LEU A 60 3.05 10.03 -16.61
N GLY A 61 3.61 9.56 -17.71
CA GLY A 61 4.27 10.46 -18.65
C GLY A 61 5.50 11.12 -18.03
N ARG A 62 5.46 12.44 -17.82
CA ARG A 62 6.57 13.21 -17.23
C ARG A 62 6.40 13.51 -15.75
N ASP A 63 5.25 13.18 -15.18
CA ASP A 63 4.93 13.45 -13.78
C ASP A 63 5.22 12.22 -12.93
N ILE A 64 5.75 12.47 -11.72
CA ILE A 64 6.00 11.42 -10.72
C ILE A 64 5.16 11.71 -9.49
N TYR A 65 4.34 10.74 -9.12
CA TYR A 65 3.44 10.79 -7.97
C TYR A 65 3.99 9.98 -6.82
N CYS A 66 3.99 10.58 -5.64
CA CYS A 66 4.41 9.97 -4.38
C CYS A 66 3.17 9.68 -3.53
N ASP A 67 3.26 8.65 -2.68
CA ASP A 67 2.19 8.21 -1.80
C ASP A 67 1.11 7.40 -2.50
N SER A 68 0.83 6.18 -1.96
CA SER A 68 -0.13 5.25 -2.56
C SER A 68 -1.54 5.84 -2.67
N LEU A 69 -1.96 6.68 -1.73
CA LEU A 69 -3.27 7.31 -1.77
C LEU A 69 -3.38 8.29 -2.94
N LEU A 70 -2.39 9.19 -3.07
CA LEU A 70 -2.33 10.12 -4.19
C LEU A 70 -2.20 9.37 -5.53
N ILE A 71 -1.42 8.29 -5.56
CA ILE A 71 -1.28 7.45 -6.75
C ILE A 71 -2.64 6.90 -7.18
N LEU A 72 -3.41 6.31 -6.27
CA LEU A 72 -4.75 5.78 -6.58
C LEU A 72 -5.72 6.87 -7.03
N GLU A 73 -5.72 8.04 -6.38
CA GLU A 73 -6.53 9.19 -6.81
C GLU A 73 -6.18 9.65 -8.24
N LYS A 74 -4.88 9.71 -8.56
CA LYS A 74 -4.43 10.10 -9.91
C LYS A 74 -4.76 9.06 -10.96
N LEU A 75 -4.68 7.78 -10.62
CA LEU A 75 -5.10 6.70 -11.52
C LEU A 75 -6.61 6.73 -11.80
N GLU A 76 -7.46 7.00 -10.80
CA GLU A 76 -8.91 7.17 -11.00
C GLU A 76 -9.24 8.37 -11.92
N LEU A 77 -8.47 9.46 -11.82
CA LEU A 77 -8.62 10.61 -12.72
C LEU A 77 -8.12 10.31 -14.14
N GLN A 78 -7.03 9.58 -14.27
CA GLN A 78 -6.43 9.24 -15.58
C GLN A 78 -7.26 8.20 -16.34
N TYR A 79 -7.88 7.28 -15.61
CA TYR A 79 -8.69 6.19 -16.14
C TYR A 79 -10.12 6.26 -15.55
N PRO A 80 -10.94 7.24 -15.98
CA PRO A 80 -12.26 7.46 -15.40
C PRO A 80 -13.24 6.32 -15.70
N ALA A 81 -14.29 6.23 -14.91
CA ALA A 81 -15.41 5.33 -15.14
C ALA A 81 -15.99 5.56 -16.56
N GLY A 82 -16.27 4.48 -17.27
CA GLY A 82 -16.78 4.54 -18.66
C GLY A 82 -15.69 4.57 -19.74
N GLY A 83 -14.40 4.59 -19.35
CA GLY A 83 -13.28 4.36 -20.27
C GLY A 83 -13.05 2.88 -20.56
N ALA A 84 -11.88 2.58 -21.13
CA ALA A 84 -11.48 1.20 -21.49
C ALA A 84 -11.30 0.29 -20.26
N TYR A 85 -11.03 0.89 -19.10
CA TYR A 85 -10.78 0.18 -17.85
C TYR A 85 -11.88 0.55 -16.84
N PRO A 86 -12.71 -0.42 -16.38
CA PRO A 86 -13.79 -0.14 -15.42
C PRO A 86 -13.24 0.42 -14.10
N SER A 87 -13.85 1.47 -13.56
CA SER A 87 -13.51 1.98 -12.22
C SER A 87 -13.93 0.99 -11.13
N ILE A 88 -13.11 0.89 -10.09
CA ILE A 88 -13.41 0.12 -8.89
C ILE A 88 -13.71 1.01 -7.68
N SER A 89 -13.77 2.33 -7.87
CA SER A 89 -14.23 3.27 -6.85
C SER A 89 -15.74 3.26 -6.72
N ALA A 90 -16.23 3.38 -5.49
CA ALA A 90 -17.66 3.46 -5.22
C ALA A 90 -18.31 4.68 -5.88
N THR A 91 -19.53 4.50 -6.35
CA THR A 91 -20.30 5.56 -7.03
C THR A 91 -21.13 6.41 -6.08
N ASP A 92 -21.60 5.84 -4.96
CA ASP A 92 -22.37 6.58 -3.98
C ASP A 92 -21.53 7.18 -2.84
N ALA A 93 -22.05 8.21 -2.18
CA ALA A 93 -21.29 8.96 -1.18
C ALA A 93 -21.00 8.18 0.10
N LYS A 94 -21.89 7.27 0.51
CA LYS A 94 -21.73 6.45 1.71
C LYS A 94 -20.60 5.44 1.54
N ASP A 95 -20.57 4.75 0.42
CA ASP A 95 -19.56 3.75 0.11
C ASP A 95 -18.18 4.41 -0.09
N ARG A 96 -18.11 5.57 -0.76
CA ARG A 96 -16.88 6.37 -0.82
C ARG A 96 -16.36 6.79 0.55
N ALA A 97 -17.26 7.13 1.48
CA ALA A 97 -16.85 7.43 2.85
C ALA A 97 -16.26 6.21 3.56
N LEU A 98 -16.81 5.01 3.33
CA LEU A 98 -16.29 3.76 3.86
C LEU A 98 -14.91 3.42 3.25
N GLU A 99 -14.74 3.57 1.93
CA GLU A 99 -13.43 3.44 1.29
C GLU A 99 -12.37 4.33 1.97
N LYS A 100 -12.70 5.61 2.20
CA LYS A 100 -11.78 6.56 2.85
C LYS A 100 -11.52 6.24 4.34
N LEU A 101 -12.50 5.69 5.05
CA LEU A 101 -12.32 5.23 6.43
C LEU A 101 -11.35 4.04 6.50
N LEU A 102 -11.56 3.03 5.65
CA LEU A 102 -10.69 1.86 5.57
C LEU A 102 -9.26 2.25 5.16
N GLU A 103 -9.14 3.11 4.15
CA GLU A 103 -7.86 3.68 3.73
C GLU A 103 -7.09 4.26 4.92
N LYS A 104 -7.72 5.14 5.70
CA LYS A 104 -7.09 5.78 6.86
C LYS A 104 -6.81 4.80 8.00
N TRP A 105 -7.75 3.91 8.27
CA TRP A 105 -7.61 2.93 9.33
C TRP A 105 -6.45 1.96 9.05
N THR A 106 -6.35 1.43 7.82
CA THR A 106 -5.27 0.52 7.46
C THR A 106 -3.91 1.20 7.46
N ASP A 107 -3.81 2.43 6.96
CA ASP A 107 -2.53 3.16 6.88
C ASP A 107 -2.03 3.63 8.25
N VAL A 108 -2.93 4.00 9.16
CA VAL A 108 -2.54 4.61 10.44
C VAL A 108 -2.56 3.60 11.58
N VAL A 109 -3.56 2.72 11.62
CA VAL A 109 -3.76 1.78 12.74
C VAL A 109 -3.17 0.42 12.40
N VAL A 110 -3.72 -0.27 11.38
CA VAL A 110 -3.37 -1.66 11.08
C VAL A 110 -1.89 -1.80 10.73
N PHE A 111 -1.36 -0.91 9.90
CA PHE A 111 0.03 -1.01 9.45
C PHE A 111 1.05 -0.99 10.59
N ARG A 112 0.82 -0.20 11.63
CA ARG A 112 1.75 -0.12 12.78
C ARG A 112 1.90 -1.45 13.49
N SER A 113 0.77 -2.08 13.81
CA SER A 113 0.76 -3.39 14.45
C SER A 113 1.25 -4.47 13.50
N ALA A 114 0.85 -4.45 12.23
CA ALA A 114 1.33 -5.38 11.22
C ALA A 114 2.87 -5.35 11.07
N ALA A 115 3.48 -4.17 11.01
CA ALA A 115 4.93 -4.03 10.94
C ALA A 115 5.64 -4.57 12.19
N ALA A 116 5.04 -4.41 13.37
CA ALA A 116 5.64 -4.87 14.63
C ALA A 116 5.45 -6.37 14.90
N VAL A 117 4.57 -7.07 14.17
CA VAL A 117 4.45 -8.54 14.26
C VAL A 117 5.34 -9.29 13.28
N ILE A 118 6.06 -8.60 12.39
CA ILE A 118 7.04 -9.24 11.51
C ILE A 118 8.11 -9.94 12.36
N SER A 119 8.43 -11.18 12.02
CA SER A 119 9.43 -11.95 12.78
C SER A 119 10.82 -11.32 12.67
N THR A 120 11.44 -11.10 13.82
CA THR A 120 12.83 -10.64 13.93
C THR A 120 13.85 -11.71 13.53
N ASP A 121 13.41 -12.95 13.30
CA ASP A 121 14.26 -14.05 12.84
C ASP A 121 14.47 -14.08 11.32
N LEU A 122 13.73 -13.26 10.57
CA LEU A 122 13.94 -13.10 9.14
C LEU A 122 15.32 -12.46 8.86
N ASP A 123 16.01 -12.95 7.83
CA ASP A 123 17.36 -12.48 7.49
C ASP A 123 17.40 -10.97 7.20
N LEU A 124 16.36 -10.44 6.55
CA LEU A 124 16.20 -9.00 6.34
C LEU A 124 16.19 -8.22 7.66
N MET A 125 15.54 -8.74 8.70
CA MET A 125 15.45 -8.07 10.00
C MET A 125 16.77 -8.12 10.78
N LYS A 126 17.66 -9.04 10.43
CA LYS A 126 19.03 -9.17 11.02
C LYS A 126 20.05 -8.31 10.30
N ASP A 127 19.77 -7.82 9.10
CA ASP A 127 20.68 -7.01 8.31
C ASP A 127 20.93 -5.64 8.96
N PRO A 128 22.18 -5.29 9.32
CA PRO A 128 22.48 -4.02 10.01
C PRO A 128 22.15 -2.78 9.14
N GLY A 129 22.30 -2.90 7.82
CA GLY A 129 21.98 -1.82 6.88
C GLY A 129 20.48 -1.55 6.87
N PHE A 130 19.67 -2.62 6.86
CA PHE A 130 18.21 -2.52 6.96
C PHE A 130 17.80 -1.93 8.30
N GLN A 131 18.34 -2.39 9.42
CA GLN A 131 18.03 -1.88 10.76
C GLN A 131 18.31 -0.38 10.84
N LYS A 132 19.49 0.06 10.40
CA LYS A 132 19.86 1.48 10.36
C LYS A 132 18.92 2.30 9.48
N ASP A 133 18.57 1.81 8.30
CA ASP A 133 17.63 2.48 7.39
C ASP A 133 16.24 2.62 8.04
N ARG A 134 15.79 1.61 8.77
CA ARG A 134 14.52 1.67 9.49
C ARG A 134 14.56 2.61 10.69
N GLU A 135 15.65 2.65 11.45
CA GLU A 135 15.87 3.62 12.53
C GLU A 135 15.77 5.06 12.04
N GLU A 136 16.43 5.36 10.92
CA GLU A 136 16.32 6.66 10.27
C GLU A 136 14.91 7.00 9.79
N LEU A 137 14.18 6.00 9.25
CA LEU A 137 12.81 6.19 8.75
C LEU A 137 11.79 6.41 9.87
N TRP A 138 11.94 5.67 10.98
CA TRP A 138 10.96 5.65 12.07
C TRP A 138 11.31 6.55 13.25
N GLY A 139 12.55 7.04 13.30
CA GLY A 139 13.05 7.88 14.40
C GLY A 139 13.15 7.15 15.74
N ARG A 140 13.27 5.82 15.72
CA ARG A 140 13.40 4.96 16.90
C ARG A 140 14.25 3.74 16.62
N SER A 141 14.78 3.10 17.69
CA SER A 141 15.56 1.88 17.52
C SER A 141 14.79 0.78 16.78
N TRP A 142 15.50 0.09 15.90
CA TRP A 142 15.02 -1.06 15.13
C TRP A 142 15.79 -2.34 15.48
N SER A 143 16.42 -2.38 16.67
CA SER A 143 17.10 -3.60 17.13
C SER A 143 16.11 -4.74 17.37
N LYS A 144 16.63 -5.98 17.40
CA LYS A 144 15.84 -7.16 17.69
C LYS A 144 15.07 -7.00 19.03
N GLU A 145 15.76 -6.54 20.06
CA GLU A 145 15.19 -6.36 21.40
C GLU A 145 14.05 -5.33 21.39
N ALA A 146 14.24 -4.22 20.68
CA ALA A 146 13.23 -3.19 20.54
C ALA A 146 11.99 -3.68 19.79
N GLN A 147 12.17 -4.47 18.73
CA GLN A 147 11.04 -5.04 17.97
C GLN A 147 10.33 -6.14 18.78
N ASP A 148 11.07 -7.04 19.42
CA ASP A 148 10.51 -8.11 20.26
C ASP A 148 9.70 -7.54 21.44
N ALA A 149 10.11 -6.41 22.01
CA ALA A 149 9.38 -5.72 23.07
C ALA A 149 8.02 -5.15 22.62
N LEU A 150 7.89 -4.76 21.35
CA LEU A 150 6.62 -4.25 20.79
C LEU A 150 5.64 -5.37 20.41
N ARG A 151 6.14 -6.55 20.11
CA ARG A 151 5.38 -7.64 19.52
C ARG A 151 4.14 -8.09 20.32
N PRO A 152 4.17 -8.24 21.66
CA PRO A 152 2.98 -8.69 22.40
C PRO A 152 1.78 -7.74 22.26
N ALA A 153 2.02 -6.43 22.40
CA ALA A 153 0.99 -5.41 22.23
C ALA A 153 0.48 -5.38 20.79
N ALA A 154 1.39 -5.45 19.81
CA ALA A 154 1.04 -5.47 18.40
C ALA A 154 0.20 -6.70 18.01
N LEU A 155 0.48 -7.87 18.58
CA LEU A 155 -0.34 -9.07 18.36
C LEU A 155 -1.75 -8.93 18.94
N ALA A 156 -1.89 -8.29 20.11
CA ALA A 156 -3.21 -8.03 20.69
C ALA A 156 -4.02 -7.07 19.80
N GLU A 157 -3.39 -6.00 19.34
CA GLU A 157 -4.00 -5.03 18.43
C GLU A 157 -4.37 -5.66 17.08
N MET A 158 -3.50 -6.49 16.50
CA MET A 158 -3.80 -7.20 15.26
C MET A 158 -4.99 -8.14 15.40
N ARG A 159 -5.12 -8.85 16.53
CA ARG A 159 -6.31 -9.69 16.78
C ARG A 159 -7.59 -8.85 16.82
N ALA A 160 -7.57 -7.71 17.51
CA ALA A 160 -8.72 -6.81 17.53
C ALA A 160 -9.06 -6.28 16.13
N ASN A 161 -8.07 -5.92 15.33
CA ASN A 161 -8.27 -5.47 13.94
C ASN A 161 -8.86 -6.60 13.06
N TRP A 162 -8.41 -7.84 13.21
CA TRP A 162 -8.99 -8.99 12.51
C TRP A 162 -10.42 -9.28 12.93
N THR A 163 -10.74 -9.23 14.23
CA THR A 163 -12.11 -9.38 14.71
C THR A 163 -13.02 -8.32 14.10
N PHE A 164 -12.55 -7.08 13.98
CA PHE A 164 -13.31 -6.02 13.31
C PHE A 164 -13.62 -6.34 11.84
N LEU A 165 -12.63 -6.87 11.09
CA LEU A 165 -12.85 -7.30 9.71
C LEU A 165 -13.78 -8.53 9.62
N GLU A 166 -13.65 -9.49 10.53
CA GLU A 166 -14.55 -10.65 10.62
C GLU A 166 -16.00 -10.22 10.89
N GLU A 167 -16.20 -9.23 11.77
CA GLU A 167 -17.54 -8.66 12.03
C GLU A 167 -18.07 -7.89 10.81
N LEU A 168 -17.22 -7.13 10.11
CA LEU A 168 -17.58 -6.39 8.92
C LEU A 168 -18.07 -7.30 7.78
N LEU A 169 -17.46 -8.49 7.65
CA LEU A 169 -17.75 -9.50 6.64
C LEU A 169 -18.64 -10.64 7.19
N GLY A 170 -19.13 -10.50 8.42
CA GLY A 170 -19.82 -11.58 9.16
C GLY A 170 -21.19 -11.98 8.62
N ASP A 171 -21.74 -11.25 7.68
CA ASP A 171 -22.96 -11.61 6.93
C ASP A 171 -22.68 -12.56 5.73
N GLY A 172 -21.42 -12.93 5.53
CA GLY A 172 -20.98 -13.88 4.50
C GLY A 172 -20.70 -13.26 3.14
N ARG A 173 -20.71 -11.92 3.04
CA ARG A 173 -20.28 -11.22 1.82
C ARG A 173 -18.77 -11.45 1.54
N GLU A 174 -18.39 -11.50 0.26
CA GLU A 174 -17.00 -11.62 -0.16
C GLU A 174 -16.27 -10.28 -0.18
N TRP A 175 -17.00 -9.17 -0.44
CA TRP A 175 -16.43 -7.84 -0.65
C TRP A 175 -17.01 -6.81 0.33
N VAL A 176 -16.18 -5.89 0.76
CA VAL A 176 -16.57 -4.88 1.78
C VAL A 176 -17.83 -4.11 1.43
N LEU A 177 -18.02 -3.77 0.16
CA LEU A 177 -19.20 -3.02 -0.31
C LEU A 177 -20.36 -3.92 -0.76
N GLY A 178 -20.23 -5.23 -0.60
CA GLY A 178 -21.23 -6.25 -0.98
C GLY A 178 -20.99 -6.90 -2.33
N ASP A 179 -21.43 -8.15 -2.46
CA ASP A 179 -21.09 -9.03 -3.59
C ASP A 179 -21.57 -8.54 -4.96
N GLY A 180 -22.65 -7.78 -4.98
CA GLY A 180 -23.17 -7.18 -6.22
C GLY A 180 -22.28 -6.10 -6.83
N LYS A 181 -21.25 -5.65 -6.12
CA LYS A 181 -20.32 -4.58 -6.57
C LYS A 181 -18.94 -5.12 -6.97
N GLY A 182 -18.64 -6.37 -6.59
CA GLY A 182 -17.31 -6.96 -6.77
C GLY A 182 -16.22 -6.29 -5.92
N PRO A 183 -14.95 -6.68 -6.11
CA PRO A 183 -13.84 -6.07 -5.40
C PRO A 183 -13.66 -4.60 -5.80
N GLY A 184 -13.48 -3.73 -4.80
CA GLY A 184 -13.36 -2.29 -4.98
C GLY A 184 -12.15 -1.68 -4.27
N LEU A 185 -12.08 -0.35 -4.23
CA LEU A 185 -11.02 0.35 -3.48
C LEU A 185 -11.04 -0.02 -1.99
N ALA A 186 -12.22 -0.29 -1.42
CA ALA A 186 -12.34 -0.72 -0.03
C ALA A 186 -11.59 -2.02 0.27
N ASP A 187 -11.51 -2.94 -0.70
CA ASP A 187 -10.92 -4.27 -0.54
C ASP A 187 -9.41 -4.30 -0.74
N ILE A 188 -8.84 -3.29 -1.38
CA ILE A 188 -7.38 -3.18 -1.59
C ILE A 188 -6.67 -2.37 -0.50
N HIS A 189 -7.42 -1.71 0.36
CA HIS A 189 -6.88 -0.96 1.49
C HIS A 189 -6.63 -1.85 2.70
#